data_d0793ca440cc7fa960053b833f358f45
#
_entry.id   d0793ca440cc7fa960053b833f358f45
#
_cell.length_a   1.000
_cell.length_b   1.000
_cell.length_c   1.000
_cell.angle_alpha   90.00
_cell.angle_beta   90.00
_cell.angle_gamma   90.00
#
_symmetry.space_group_name_H-M   'P 1'
#
loop_
_entity.id
_entity.type
_entity.pdbx_description
1 polymer ?
#
loop_
_entity_poly.entity_id
_entity_poly.type
_entity_poly.pdbx_seq_one_letter_code
_entity_poly.pdbx_strand_id
1 'polypeptide(L)'
;MKQKKLLLSLAFALMSMAGLAADNLPALRVQGKNLVDANGKTVVLHGVMDTPNRYFNGNRWGTGGYNVSDITPCLNYFEKMFTAITDKSQGAYCTVFRLHMDPCWTNNNAPAGTQENNIQYFSEHRYETFLSRLYVKLVEKALAHGLYVIVRPPGVCPQNIKVGDEYQAYLKKVWKLFASNATIQKNAGQVSIELANEPINVLLADGSKSDKALHDFFQPVVDEIRATGFKGIIWVPGAGYQSQYQDYVKHPITDSENNFSYAVHVYSGWYGNMTDKNYDHDTFIRNFKSQVPMVETKPIMV
;
A
#
# COMPACT_ATOMS: atom_id res chain seq x y z
N MET A 1 19.67 34.69 -37.93
CA MET A 1 19.00 34.96 -36.63
C MET A 1 17.64 34.31 -36.44
N LYS A 2 16.86 34.00 -37.46
CA LYS A 2 15.50 33.39 -37.32
C LYS A 2 15.49 31.88 -36.92
N GLN A 3 16.51 31.12 -37.34
CA GLN A 3 16.57 29.66 -36.99
C GLN A 3 16.94 29.37 -35.54
N LYS A 4 17.75 30.22 -34.88
CA LYS A 4 18.09 30.01 -33.44
C LYS A 4 16.92 30.28 -32.48
N LYS A 5 15.96 31.15 -32.86
CA LYS A 5 14.77 31.41 -32.06
C LYS A 5 13.75 30.26 -32.14
N LEU A 6 13.70 29.53 -33.24
CA LEU A 6 12.79 28.40 -33.44
C LEU A 6 13.21 27.17 -32.62
N LEU A 7 14.53 26.92 -32.54
CA LEU A 7 15.09 25.82 -31.73
C LEU A 7 14.94 26.05 -30.22
N LEU A 8 15.01 27.30 -29.76
CA LEU A 8 14.82 27.64 -28.36
C LEU A 8 13.36 27.49 -27.92
N SER A 9 12.41 27.81 -28.82
CA SER A 9 10.98 27.64 -28.55
C SER A 9 10.55 26.17 -28.53
N LEU A 10 11.19 25.30 -29.35
CA LEU A 10 10.96 23.85 -29.34
C LEU A 10 11.54 23.17 -28.08
N ALA A 11 12.72 23.61 -27.61
CA ALA A 11 13.33 23.11 -26.38
C ALA A 11 12.52 23.49 -25.14
N PHE A 12 11.90 24.67 -25.11
CA PHE A 12 11.01 25.09 -24.00
C PHE A 12 9.68 24.34 -24.02
N ALA A 13 9.14 24.00 -25.18
CA ALA A 13 7.90 23.19 -25.31
C ALA A 13 8.11 21.73 -24.90
N LEU A 14 9.32 21.17 -25.09
CA LEU A 14 9.66 19.80 -24.67
C LEU A 14 9.95 19.69 -23.17
N MET A 15 10.44 20.76 -22.53
CA MET A 15 10.63 20.77 -21.07
C MET A 15 9.34 20.96 -20.27
N SER A 16 8.28 21.50 -20.87
CA SER A 16 6.98 21.68 -20.21
C SER A 16 6.09 20.41 -20.22
N MET A 17 6.44 19.39 -21.00
CA MET A 17 5.66 18.14 -21.07
C MET A 17 6.03 17.09 -20.03
N ALA A 18 7.21 17.19 -19.39
CA ALA A 18 7.63 16.25 -18.36
C ALA A 18 7.08 16.53 -16.94
N GLY A 19 6.38 17.65 -16.74
CA GLY A 19 5.82 18.05 -15.44
C GLY A 19 4.31 17.85 -15.28
N LEU A 20 3.60 17.40 -16.32
CA LEU A 20 2.12 17.43 -16.38
C LEU A 20 1.43 16.11 -16.01
N ALA A 21 2.15 15.01 -15.79
CA ALA A 21 1.50 13.74 -15.53
C ALA A 21 0.94 13.62 -14.09
N ALA A 22 1.59 14.23 -13.09
CA ALA A 22 1.14 14.15 -11.69
C ALA A 22 -0.07 15.03 -11.38
N ASP A 23 -0.25 16.16 -12.08
CA ASP A 23 -1.38 17.07 -11.85
C ASP A 23 -2.71 16.57 -12.45
N ASN A 24 -2.69 15.50 -13.26
CA ASN A 24 -3.88 14.98 -13.96
C ASN A 24 -4.44 13.67 -13.40
N LEU A 25 -3.84 13.08 -12.36
CA LEU A 25 -4.37 11.86 -11.75
C LEU A 25 -5.48 12.24 -10.76
N PRO A 26 -6.79 11.91 -11.06
CA PRO A 26 -7.90 12.38 -10.24
C PRO A 26 -7.81 11.82 -8.82
N ALA A 27 -8.24 12.60 -7.84
CA ALA A 27 -8.38 12.11 -6.47
C ALA A 27 -9.45 11.02 -6.40
N LEU A 28 -9.17 9.93 -5.67
CA LEU A 28 -10.10 8.84 -5.44
C LEU A 28 -10.69 8.90 -4.03
N ARG A 29 -11.93 8.44 -3.93
CA ARG A 29 -12.59 8.20 -2.65
C ARG A 29 -13.48 6.96 -2.70
N VAL A 30 -13.80 6.46 -1.53
CA VAL A 30 -14.79 5.38 -1.36
C VAL A 30 -16.20 5.96 -1.41
N GLN A 31 -17.07 5.37 -2.23
CA GLN A 31 -18.48 5.72 -2.29
C GLN A 31 -19.33 4.46 -2.46
N GLY A 32 -19.97 4.01 -1.37
CA GLY A 32 -20.66 2.73 -1.36
C GLY A 32 -19.68 1.60 -1.71
N LYS A 33 -20.02 0.76 -2.67
CA LYS A 33 -19.18 -0.37 -3.13
C LYS A 33 -18.17 -0.01 -4.22
N ASN A 34 -17.97 1.27 -4.51
CA ASN A 34 -17.11 1.71 -5.59
C ASN A 34 -15.98 2.62 -5.08
N LEU A 35 -14.82 2.56 -5.77
CA LEU A 35 -13.91 3.67 -5.84
C LEU A 35 -14.44 4.63 -6.90
N VAL A 36 -14.46 5.92 -6.58
CA VAL A 36 -14.88 6.94 -7.53
C VAL A 36 -13.88 8.08 -7.59
N ASP A 37 -13.80 8.73 -8.74
CA ASP A 37 -13.06 9.99 -8.93
C ASP A 37 -13.84 11.21 -8.39
N ALA A 38 -13.27 12.40 -8.55
CA ALA A 38 -13.88 13.66 -8.11
C ALA A 38 -15.25 13.92 -8.79
N ASN A 39 -15.49 13.36 -9.98
CA ASN A 39 -16.73 13.50 -10.72
C ASN A 39 -17.76 12.41 -10.38
N GLY A 40 -17.43 11.51 -9.48
CA GLY A 40 -18.29 10.36 -9.12
C GLY A 40 -18.23 9.20 -10.10
N LYS A 41 -17.32 9.21 -11.07
CA LYS A 41 -17.12 8.10 -12.01
C LYS A 41 -16.40 6.96 -11.31
N THR A 42 -16.95 5.75 -11.45
CA THR A 42 -16.31 4.53 -10.93
C THR A 42 -14.95 4.29 -11.60
N VAL A 43 -13.95 4.00 -10.78
CA VAL A 43 -12.58 3.67 -11.18
C VAL A 43 -12.26 2.25 -10.72
N VAL A 44 -11.72 1.45 -11.65
CA VAL A 44 -11.17 0.13 -11.35
C VAL A 44 -9.66 0.21 -11.55
N LEU A 45 -8.92 -0.18 -10.53
CA LEU A 45 -7.46 -0.17 -10.55
C LEU A 45 -6.94 -1.59 -10.80
N HIS A 46 -5.88 -1.68 -11.57
CA HIS A 46 -5.12 -2.91 -11.76
C HIS A 46 -3.63 -2.62 -11.77
N GLY A 47 -2.84 -3.48 -11.16
CA GLY A 47 -1.43 -3.22 -11.03
C GLY A 47 -0.66 -4.34 -10.37
N VAL A 48 0.52 -4.00 -9.90
CA VAL A 48 1.47 -4.94 -9.32
C VAL A 48 2.04 -4.40 -8.00
N MET A 49 2.63 -5.28 -7.24
CA MET A 49 3.41 -4.96 -6.05
C MET A 49 4.89 -5.17 -6.32
N ASP A 50 5.72 -4.31 -5.74
CA ASP A 50 7.15 -4.58 -5.57
C ASP A 50 7.66 -3.90 -4.29
N THR A 51 8.88 -4.24 -3.90
CA THR A 51 9.56 -3.75 -2.71
C THR A 51 10.98 -3.29 -3.07
N PRO A 52 11.50 -2.21 -2.47
CA PRO A 52 12.87 -1.77 -2.69
C PRO A 52 13.88 -2.69 -1.97
N ASN A 53 13.79 -4.00 -2.21
CA ASN A 53 14.68 -5.01 -1.70
C ASN A 53 15.47 -5.66 -2.83
N ARG A 54 16.79 -5.64 -2.73
CA ARG A 54 17.67 -6.19 -3.76
C ARG A 54 17.45 -7.67 -4.02
N TYR A 55 17.25 -8.43 -2.98
CA TYR A 55 17.05 -9.88 -3.09
C TYR A 55 15.87 -10.20 -4.02
N PHE A 56 14.72 -9.59 -3.77
CA PHE A 56 13.52 -9.81 -4.59
C PHE A 56 13.64 -9.26 -6.02
N ASN A 57 14.50 -8.28 -6.22
CA ASN A 57 14.75 -7.68 -7.54
C ASN A 57 15.98 -8.26 -8.26
N GLY A 58 16.48 -9.42 -7.85
CA GLY A 58 17.62 -10.09 -8.48
C GLY A 58 18.90 -9.27 -8.43
N ASN A 59 19.12 -8.48 -7.39
CA ASN A 59 20.26 -7.60 -7.18
C ASN A 59 20.46 -6.54 -8.29
N ARG A 60 19.40 -6.11 -8.96
CA ARG A 60 19.47 -5.25 -10.15
C ARG A 60 20.04 -3.86 -9.92
N TRP A 61 20.12 -3.39 -8.68
CA TRP A 61 20.82 -2.13 -8.36
C TRP A 61 22.06 -2.33 -7.48
N GLY A 62 22.58 -3.55 -7.40
CA GLY A 62 23.81 -3.89 -6.67
C GLY A 62 23.61 -4.79 -5.48
N THR A 63 24.72 -5.16 -4.81
CA THR A 63 24.76 -6.14 -3.71
C THR A 63 25.18 -5.54 -2.36
N GLY A 64 25.39 -4.23 -2.26
CA GLY A 64 25.81 -3.54 -1.03
C GLY A 64 24.71 -3.49 0.05
N GLY A 65 24.95 -2.77 1.13
CA GLY A 65 23.97 -2.52 2.19
C GLY A 65 22.81 -1.63 1.75
N TYR A 66 21.89 -1.35 2.66
CA TYR A 66 20.78 -0.43 2.44
C TYR A 66 21.13 0.92 3.08
N ASN A 67 21.97 1.69 2.38
CA ASN A 67 22.54 2.95 2.85
C ASN A 67 22.14 4.11 1.93
N VAL A 68 22.52 5.33 2.32
CA VAL A 68 22.21 6.53 1.54
C VAL A 68 22.77 6.46 0.10
N SER A 69 23.95 5.84 -0.10
CA SER A 69 24.54 5.62 -1.42
C SER A 69 23.73 4.70 -2.33
N ASP A 70 22.89 3.85 -1.75
CA ASP A 70 22.08 2.87 -2.48
C ASP A 70 20.74 3.45 -2.97
N ILE A 71 20.35 4.64 -2.50
CA ILE A 71 19.08 5.29 -2.84
C ILE A 71 18.99 5.56 -4.34
N THR A 72 20.00 6.19 -4.92
CA THR A 72 19.97 6.56 -6.35
C THR A 72 19.89 5.34 -7.27
N PRO A 73 20.69 4.28 -7.09
CA PRO A 73 20.52 3.04 -7.86
C PRO A 73 19.12 2.42 -7.71
N CYS A 74 18.57 2.39 -6.50
CA CYS A 74 17.22 1.89 -6.24
C CYS A 74 16.17 2.73 -6.98
N LEU A 75 16.21 4.05 -6.86
CA LEU A 75 15.27 4.96 -7.55
C LEU A 75 15.34 4.82 -9.07
N ASN A 76 16.55 4.62 -9.64
CA ASN A 76 16.73 4.39 -11.07
C ASN A 76 16.15 3.06 -11.54
N TYR A 77 16.22 2.02 -10.69
CA TYR A 77 15.56 0.75 -10.97
C TYR A 77 14.02 0.92 -11.04
N PHE A 78 13.43 1.57 -10.05
CA PHE A 78 11.98 1.80 -10.02
C PHE A 78 11.50 2.73 -11.14
N GLU A 79 12.32 3.73 -11.54
CA GLU A 79 12.02 4.56 -12.71
C GLU A 79 11.83 3.73 -13.98
N LYS A 80 12.78 2.82 -14.25
CA LYS A 80 12.69 1.90 -15.39
C LYS A 80 11.48 0.95 -15.29
N MET A 81 11.22 0.45 -14.09
CA MET A 81 10.08 -0.42 -13.83
C MET A 81 8.77 0.32 -14.07
N PHE A 82 8.59 1.52 -13.51
CA PHE A 82 7.37 2.31 -13.71
C PHE A 82 7.16 2.66 -15.18
N THR A 83 8.22 3.03 -15.91
CA THR A 83 8.16 3.22 -17.36
C THR A 83 7.62 1.96 -18.06
N ALA A 84 8.13 0.79 -17.71
CA ALA A 84 7.74 -0.46 -18.35
C ALA A 84 6.31 -0.87 -18.02
N ILE A 85 5.88 -0.82 -16.74
CA ILE A 85 4.56 -1.29 -16.34
C ILE A 85 3.42 -0.32 -16.71
N THR A 86 3.73 0.91 -17.09
CA THR A 86 2.73 1.91 -17.54
C THR A 86 2.67 2.06 -19.06
N ASP A 87 3.51 1.34 -19.80
CA ASP A 87 3.53 1.36 -21.26
C ASP A 87 2.30 0.68 -21.86
N LYS A 88 1.35 1.50 -22.30
CA LYS A 88 0.09 1.05 -22.89
C LYS A 88 0.25 0.34 -24.23
N SER A 89 1.38 0.52 -24.92
CA SER A 89 1.66 -0.13 -26.20
C SER A 89 1.82 -1.65 -26.07
N GLN A 90 2.09 -2.15 -24.86
CA GLN A 90 2.23 -3.58 -24.57
C GLN A 90 0.87 -4.31 -24.42
N GLY A 91 -0.25 -3.60 -24.48
CA GLY A 91 -1.59 -4.17 -24.34
C GLY A 91 -2.04 -4.41 -22.90
N ALA A 92 -1.14 -4.69 -21.98
CA ALA A 92 -1.37 -4.76 -20.53
C ALA A 92 -0.52 -3.68 -19.84
N TYR A 93 -1.13 -2.90 -18.97
CA TYR A 93 -0.46 -1.82 -18.24
C TYR A 93 -1.05 -1.65 -16.84
N CYS A 94 -0.28 -1.07 -15.93
CA CYS A 94 -0.73 -0.81 -14.57
C CYS A 94 -1.30 0.60 -14.42
N THR A 95 -2.27 0.73 -13.51
CA THR A 95 -2.86 2.00 -13.06
C THR A 95 -2.63 2.24 -11.56
N VAL A 96 -2.18 1.23 -10.84
CA VAL A 96 -1.83 1.29 -9.42
C VAL A 96 -0.55 0.51 -9.16
N PHE A 97 0.20 0.98 -8.18
CA PHE A 97 1.39 0.30 -7.65
C PHE A 97 1.26 0.11 -6.14
N ARG A 98 1.36 -1.13 -5.64
CA ARG A 98 1.40 -1.42 -4.22
C ARG A 98 2.85 -1.44 -3.74
N LEU A 99 3.26 -0.39 -3.03
CA LEU A 99 4.60 -0.21 -2.49
C LEU A 99 4.72 -0.88 -1.13
N HIS A 100 5.56 -1.88 -1.03
CA HIS A 100 6.02 -2.40 0.25
C HIS A 100 7.20 -1.55 0.75
N MET A 101 7.07 -0.93 1.92
CA MET A 101 8.20 -0.30 2.59
C MET A 101 9.09 -1.39 3.21
N ASP A 102 10.22 -1.68 2.59
CA ASP A 102 11.04 -2.83 2.96
C ASP A 102 11.80 -2.62 4.28
N PRO A 103 11.77 -3.58 5.22
CA PRO A 103 12.45 -3.47 6.51
C PRO A 103 13.96 -3.38 6.43
N CYS A 104 14.60 -3.81 5.34
CA CYS A 104 16.03 -3.66 5.15
C CYS A 104 16.51 -2.20 5.22
N TRP A 105 15.65 -1.25 4.84
CA TRP A 105 15.95 0.18 4.95
C TRP A 105 15.65 0.75 6.33
N THR A 106 14.69 0.16 7.06
CA THR A 106 14.17 0.72 8.31
C THR A 106 14.72 0.06 9.55
N ASN A 107 15.27 -1.15 9.42
CA ASN A 107 15.80 -1.91 10.55
C ASN A 107 17.31 -1.67 10.73
N ASN A 108 17.76 -1.64 11.97
CA ASN A 108 19.18 -1.71 12.30
C ASN A 108 19.70 -3.14 12.08
N ASN A 109 20.88 -3.27 11.45
CA ASN A 109 21.56 -4.56 11.27
C ASN A 109 20.71 -5.65 10.62
N ALA A 110 19.73 -5.28 9.83
CA ALA A 110 18.88 -6.24 9.14
C ALA A 110 19.71 -7.02 8.11
N PRO A 111 19.82 -8.33 8.23
CA PRO A 111 20.35 -9.15 7.16
C PRO A 111 19.42 -9.03 5.94
N ALA A 112 20.00 -9.06 4.76
CA ALA A 112 19.23 -9.00 3.53
C ALA A 112 18.18 -10.13 3.51
N GLY A 113 16.90 -9.78 3.41
CA GLY A 113 15.83 -10.71 3.02
C GLY A 113 15.19 -11.56 4.10
N THR A 114 15.54 -11.46 5.39
CA THR A 114 15.08 -12.51 6.32
C THR A 114 14.35 -12.06 7.59
N GLN A 115 14.07 -10.77 7.77
CA GLN A 115 13.45 -10.29 9.02
C GLN A 115 12.24 -9.41 8.80
N GLU A 116 11.39 -9.81 7.88
CA GLU A 116 10.22 -9.02 7.50
C GLU A 116 9.22 -8.81 8.65
N ASN A 117 9.15 -9.71 9.61
CA ASN A 117 8.23 -9.65 10.73
C ASN A 117 8.90 -9.29 12.06
N ASN A 118 10.19 -8.92 12.07
CA ASN A 118 10.92 -8.69 13.30
C ASN A 118 11.04 -7.19 13.60
N ILE A 119 10.04 -6.65 14.31
CA ILE A 119 9.96 -5.24 14.69
C ILE A 119 11.01 -4.82 15.72
N GLN A 120 11.67 -5.77 16.42
CA GLN A 120 12.71 -5.44 17.40
C GLN A 120 13.93 -4.73 16.78
N TYR A 121 14.15 -4.90 15.47
CA TYR A 121 15.23 -4.21 14.76
C TYR A 121 14.82 -2.87 14.16
N PHE A 122 13.53 -2.52 14.23
CA PHE A 122 13.04 -1.25 13.70
C PHE A 122 13.73 -0.06 14.34
N SER A 123 14.20 0.85 13.51
CA SER A 123 14.83 2.10 13.91
C SER A 123 14.00 3.28 13.39
N GLU A 124 13.40 4.02 14.30
CA GLU A 124 12.65 5.23 13.96
C GLU A 124 13.51 6.23 13.19
N HIS A 125 14.75 6.44 13.63
CA HIS A 125 15.71 7.32 12.94
C HIS A 125 15.99 6.88 11.49
N ARG A 126 16.15 5.56 11.25
CA ARG A 126 16.30 5.04 9.89
C ARG A 126 15.02 5.22 9.10
N TYR A 127 13.87 4.93 9.70
CA TYR A 127 12.58 5.10 9.05
C TYR A 127 12.36 6.55 8.62
N GLU A 128 12.56 7.53 9.50
CA GLU A 128 12.47 8.96 9.16
C GLU A 128 13.41 9.35 8.02
N THR A 129 14.66 8.85 8.07
CA THR A 129 15.67 9.12 7.03
C THR A 129 15.22 8.58 5.68
N PHE A 130 14.81 7.31 5.62
CA PHE A 130 14.46 6.67 4.35
C PHE A 130 13.02 6.95 3.92
N LEU A 131 12.13 7.33 4.83
CA LEU A 131 10.81 7.83 4.48
C LEU A 131 10.93 9.01 3.51
N SER A 132 11.69 10.03 3.87
CA SER A 132 11.84 11.24 3.04
C SER A 132 12.74 11.03 1.82
N ARG A 133 13.82 10.26 1.96
CA ARG A 133 14.85 10.13 0.92
C ARG A 133 14.57 9.03 -0.11
N LEU A 134 13.78 8.01 0.26
CA LEU A 134 13.48 6.87 -0.58
C LEU A 134 12.00 6.69 -0.82
N TYR A 135 11.21 6.39 0.22
CA TYR A 135 9.81 5.98 0.03
C TYR A 135 8.94 7.08 -0.56
N VAL A 136 9.06 8.31 -0.04
CA VAL A 136 8.34 9.47 -0.62
C VAL A 136 8.80 9.72 -2.06
N LYS A 137 10.08 9.51 -2.39
CA LYS A 137 10.57 9.65 -3.76
C LYS A 137 10.06 8.54 -4.69
N LEU A 138 9.88 7.32 -4.20
CA LEU A 138 9.22 6.25 -4.95
C LEU A 138 7.74 6.58 -5.21
N VAL A 139 7.04 7.11 -4.21
CA VAL A 139 5.66 7.59 -4.39
C VAL A 139 5.59 8.69 -5.44
N GLU A 140 6.42 9.75 -5.35
CA GLU A 140 6.46 10.83 -6.33
C GLU A 140 6.71 10.30 -7.75
N LYS A 141 7.64 9.36 -7.91
CA LYS A 141 7.94 8.73 -9.21
C LYS A 141 6.76 7.93 -9.75
N ALA A 142 6.13 7.11 -8.93
CA ALA A 142 4.95 6.34 -9.34
C ALA A 142 3.80 7.27 -9.79
N LEU A 143 3.52 8.32 -9.03
CA LEU A 143 2.53 9.34 -9.39
C LEU A 143 2.87 10.04 -10.71
N ALA A 144 4.15 10.37 -10.95
CA ALA A 144 4.62 10.98 -12.21
C ALA A 144 4.40 10.07 -13.42
N HIS A 145 4.39 8.75 -13.23
CA HIS A 145 4.03 7.77 -14.25
C HIS A 145 2.52 7.48 -14.36
N GLY A 146 1.67 8.22 -13.62
CA GLY A 146 0.22 8.03 -13.66
C GLY A 146 -0.27 6.82 -12.87
N LEU A 147 0.51 6.34 -11.91
CA LEU A 147 0.13 5.25 -11.00
C LEU A 147 -0.45 5.80 -9.71
N TYR A 148 -1.61 5.33 -9.29
CA TYR A 148 -2.03 5.43 -7.90
C TYR A 148 -1.10 4.59 -7.03
N VAL A 149 -0.93 4.97 -5.75
CA VAL A 149 -0.02 4.25 -4.87
C VAL A 149 -0.76 3.74 -3.64
N ILE A 150 -0.61 2.46 -3.36
CA ILE A 150 -1.02 1.85 -2.10
C ILE A 150 0.27 1.54 -1.33
N VAL A 151 0.40 2.04 -0.11
CA VAL A 151 1.60 1.82 0.69
C VAL A 151 1.26 0.91 1.87
N ARG A 152 2.05 -0.15 2.04
CA ARG A 152 1.99 -1.02 3.20
C ARG A 152 3.20 -0.84 4.12
N PRO A 153 3.10 -1.17 5.43
CA PRO A 153 4.19 -0.94 6.39
C PRO A 153 5.39 -1.82 6.10
N PRO A 154 6.57 -1.52 6.67
CA PRO A 154 7.71 -2.40 6.57
C PRO A 154 7.42 -3.77 7.20
N GLY A 155 7.71 -4.83 6.45
CA GLY A 155 7.54 -6.20 6.90
C GLY A 155 6.12 -6.74 6.83
N VAL A 156 5.95 -7.94 7.37
CA VAL A 156 4.67 -8.65 7.53
C VAL A 156 4.28 -8.71 9.00
N CYS A 157 3.00 -8.98 9.28
CA CYS A 157 2.54 -9.16 10.65
C CYS A 157 3.22 -10.33 11.33
N PRO A 158 3.56 -10.21 12.62
CA PRO A 158 3.81 -11.38 13.46
C PRO A 158 2.64 -12.36 13.43
N GLN A 159 2.92 -13.66 13.63
CA GLN A 159 1.89 -14.70 13.58
C GLN A 159 0.74 -14.46 14.57
N ASN A 160 1.05 -13.93 15.75
CA ASN A 160 0.07 -13.57 16.77
C ASN A 160 0.28 -12.10 17.14
N ILE A 161 -0.74 -11.30 16.98
CA ILE A 161 -0.78 -9.91 17.40
C ILE A 161 -1.89 -9.71 18.42
N LYS A 162 -1.69 -8.79 19.38
CA LYS A 162 -2.62 -8.54 20.47
C LYS A 162 -2.95 -7.06 20.60
N VAL A 163 -4.18 -6.78 20.97
CA VAL A 163 -4.59 -5.41 21.31
C VAL A 163 -3.63 -4.82 22.36
N GLY A 164 -3.04 -3.67 22.06
CA GLY A 164 -2.10 -2.98 22.93
C GLY A 164 -0.66 -3.51 22.92
N ASP A 165 -0.31 -4.45 22.04
CA ASP A 165 1.04 -4.99 21.93
C ASP A 165 2.02 -4.05 21.21
N GLU A 166 3.28 -4.48 21.15
CA GLU A 166 4.36 -3.75 20.50
C GLU A 166 4.11 -3.56 18.99
N TYR A 167 3.42 -4.51 18.33
CA TYR A 167 3.15 -4.40 16.91
C TYR A 167 2.06 -3.34 16.62
N GLN A 168 1.02 -3.24 17.46
CA GLN A 168 0.04 -2.16 17.35
C GLN A 168 0.70 -0.79 17.56
N ALA A 169 1.56 -0.66 18.58
CA ALA A 169 2.33 0.56 18.83
C ALA A 169 3.27 0.91 17.67
N TYR A 170 3.91 -0.09 17.07
CA TYR A 170 4.75 0.05 15.88
C TYR A 170 3.96 0.57 14.69
N LEU A 171 2.80 -0.01 14.37
CA LEU A 171 1.97 0.45 13.27
C LEU A 171 1.51 1.90 13.44
N LYS A 172 1.07 2.27 14.65
CA LYS A 172 0.69 3.66 14.97
C LYS A 172 1.85 4.63 14.70
N LYS A 173 3.05 4.29 15.14
CA LYS A 173 4.25 5.11 14.92
C LYS A 173 4.59 5.24 13.43
N VAL A 174 4.66 4.13 12.70
CA VAL A 174 4.95 4.11 11.26
C VAL A 174 3.96 4.97 10.49
N TRP A 175 2.68 4.77 10.74
CA TRP A 175 1.63 5.48 10.00
C TRP A 175 1.51 6.94 10.39
N LYS A 176 1.72 7.30 11.66
CA LYS A 176 1.79 8.70 12.06
C LYS A 176 2.87 9.47 11.28
N LEU A 177 4.08 8.93 11.22
CA LEU A 177 5.19 9.54 10.49
C LEU A 177 4.91 9.62 8.98
N PHE A 178 4.40 8.54 8.39
CA PHE A 178 4.06 8.50 6.97
C PHE A 178 2.94 9.50 6.63
N ALA A 179 1.83 9.43 7.34
CA ALA A 179 0.65 10.24 7.09
C ALA A 179 0.86 11.73 7.41
N SER A 180 1.81 12.08 8.28
CA SER A 180 2.19 13.48 8.56
C SER A 180 3.11 14.09 7.50
N ASN A 181 3.67 13.30 6.58
CA ASN A 181 4.58 13.82 5.56
C ASN A 181 3.85 14.75 4.59
N ALA A 182 4.39 15.95 4.36
CA ALA A 182 3.73 17.00 3.55
C ALA A 182 3.45 16.55 2.10
N THR A 183 4.35 15.78 1.49
CA THR A 183 4.14 15.25 0.13
C THR A 183 3.00 14.22 0.13
N ILE A 184 2.91 13.37 1.13
CA ILE A 184 1.84 12.36 1.27
C ILE A 184 0.50 13.07 1.53
N GLN A 185 0.46 14.06 2.40
CA GLN A 185 -0.73 14.88 2.65
C GLN A 185 -1.23 15.56 1.36
N LYS A 186 -0.33 16.19 0.61
CA LYS A 186 -0.65 16.84 -0.67
C LYS A 186 -1.27 15.89 -1.69
N ASN A 187 -0.83 14.63 -1.70
CA ASN A 187 -1.25 13.60 -2.65
C ASN A 187 -2.22 12.58 -2.03
N ALA A 188 -2.91 12.92 -0.95
CA ALA A 188 -3.78 11.99 -0.23
C ALA A 188 -4.93 11.42 -1.08
N GLY A 189 -5.32 12.08 -2.17
CA GLY A 189 -6.31 11.56 -3.12
C GLY A 189 -5.77 10.47 -4.07
N GLN A 190 -4.44 10.36 -4.21
CA GLN A 190 -3.78 9.42 -5.12
C GLN A 190 -2.95 8.36 -4.36
N VAL A 191 -2.69 8.61 -3.07
CA VAL A 191 -1.93 7.73 -2.18
C VAL A 191 -2.85 7.19 -1.11
N SER A 192 -2.82 5.89 -0.92
CA SER A 192 -3.60 5.20 0.10
C SER A 192 -2.72 4.36 1.02
N ILE A 193 -3.21 4.04 2.20
CA ILE A 193 -2.50 3.32 3.24
C ILE A 193 -3.15 1.96 3.46
N GLU A 194 -2.38 0.88 3.37
CA GLU A 194 -2.77 -0.46 3.80
C GLU A 194 -2.17 -0.73 5.18
N LEU A 195 -3.03 -0.90 6.19
CA LEU A 195 -2.62 -0.83 7.61
C LEU A 195 -1.58 -1.88 8.01
N ALA A 196 -1.69 -3.09 7.49
CA ALA A 196 -0.77 -4.19 7.80
C ALA A 196 -0.79 -5.25 6.69
N ASN A 197 0.23 -6.10 6.62
CA ASN A 197 0.28 -7.20 5.67
C ASN A 197 0.05 -8.54 6.37
N GLU A 198 -1.02 -9.21 5.97
CA GLU A 198 -1.33 -10.60 6.33
C GLU A 198 -1.41 -10.89 7.83
N PRO A 199 -2.23 -10.18 8.63
CA PRO A 199 -2.51 -10.60 9.99
C PRO A 199 -3.05 -12.04 10.01
N ILE A 200 -2.51 -12.87 10.89
CA ILE A 200 -2.94 -14.27 11.02
C ILE A 200 -3.90 -14.41 12.19
N ASN A 201 -3.39 -14.30 13.41
CA ASN A 201 -4.19 -14.35 14.63
C ASN A 201 -4.19 -12.97 15.28
N VAL A 202 -5.38 -12.38 15.42
CA VAL A 202 -5.60 -11.14 16.15
C VAL A 202 -6.33 -11.46 17.45
N LEU A 203 -5.75 -11.09 18.57
CA LEU A 203 -6.19 -11.48 19.91
C LEU A 203 -6.49 -10.26 20.78
N LEU A 204 -7.32 -10.41 21.79
CA LEU A 204 -7.46 -9.40 22.84
C LEU A 204 -6.16 -9.24 23.64
N ALA A 205 -6.08 -8.20 24.47
CA ALA A 205 -4.91 -7.89 25.28
C ALA A 205 -4.47 -9.03 26.21
N ASP A 206 -5.42 -9.81 26.73
CA ASP A 206 -5.17 -10.99 27.55
C ASP A 206 -4.76 -12.24 26.75
N GLY A 207 -4.75 -12.15 25.42
CA GLY A 207 -4.42 -13.25 24.52
C GLY A 207 -5.59 -14.15 24.15
N SER A 208 -6.81 -13.83 24.58
CA SER A 208 -8.01 -14.59 24.22
C SER A 208 -8.48 -14.24 22.79
N LYS A 209 -9.19 -15.16 22.16
CA LYS A 209 -9.87 -14.93 20.88
C LYS A 209 -11.21 -14.21 21.12
N SER A 210 -11.53 -13.24 20.26
CA SER A 210 -12.79 -12.53 20.28
C SER A 210 -13.10 -11.96 18.91
N ASP A 211 -14.38 -11.89 18.53
CA ASP A 211 -14.84 -11.20 17.33
C ASP A 211 -14.62 -9.67 17.38
N LYS A 212 -14.29 -9.14 18.56
CA LYS A 212 -13.94 -7.73 18.76
C LYS A 212 -12.45 -7.43 18.52
N ALA A 213 -11.60 -8.44 18.51
CA ALA A 213 -10.15 -8.26 18.49
C ALA A 213 -9.65 -7.50 17.25
N LEU A 214 -10.19 -7.79 16.07
CA LEU A 214 -9.84 -7.06 14.83
C LEU A 214 -10.15 -5.56 14.94
N HIS A 215 -11.35 -5.21 15.42
CA HIS A 215 -11.74 -3.81 15.64
C HIS A 215 -10.81 -3.14 16.66
N ASP A 216 -10.66 -3.73 17.85
CA ASP A 216 -9.88 -3.13 18.94
C ASP A 216 -8.38 -3.01 18.59
N PHE A 217 -7.89 -3.82 17.66
CA PHE A 217 -6.53 -3.71 17.17
C PHE A 217 -6.39 -2.61 16.11
N PHE A 218 -7.25 -2.57 15.08
CA PHE A 218 -7.04 -1.67 13.94
C PHE A 218 -7.71 -0.30 14.08
N GLN A 219 -8.80 -0.15 14.86
CA GLN A 219 -9.43 1.15 15.08
C GLN A 219 -8.46 2.20 15.61
N PRO A 220 -7.64 1.94 16.66
CA PRO A 220 -6.67 2.92 17.15
C PRO A 220 -5.58 3.29 16.13
N VAL A 221 -5.30 2.41 15.16
CA VAL A 221 -4.36 2.71 14.07
C VAL A 221 -4.99 3.65 13.04
N VAL A 222 -6.27 3.43 12.70
CA VAL A 222 -7.06 4.34 11.85
C VAL A 222 -7.14 5.73 12.49
N ASP A 223 -7.46 5.79 13.77
CA ASP A 223 -7.59 7.04 14.51
C ASP A 223 -6.27 7.83 14.55
N GLU A 224 -5.13 7.14 14.74
CA GLU A 224 -3.81 7.77 14.71
C GLU A 224 -3.48 8.38 13.34
N ILE A 225 -3.84 7.68 12.25
CA ILE A 225 -3.68 8.20 10.87
C ILE A 225 -4.55 9.44 10.68
N ARG A 226 -5.81 9.39 11.07
CA ARG A 226 -6.74 10.51 10.89
C ARG A 226 -6.38 11.73 11.75
N ALA A 227 -5.82 11.50 12.94
CA ALA A 227 -5.30 12.57 13.80
C ALA A 227 -4.18 13.39 13.13
N THR A 228 -3.49 12.86 12.12
CA THR A 228 -2.52 13.61 11.31
C THR A 228 -3.16 14.56 10.29
N GLY A 229 -4.47 14.46 10.06
CA GLY A 229 -5.18 15.18 9.00
C GLY A 229 -5.16 14.47 7.64
N PHE A 230 -4.60 13.26 7.53
CA PHE A 230 -4.60 12.49 6.29
C PHE A 230 -6.01 12.11 5.85
N LYS A 231 -6.39 12.44 4.61
CA LYS A 231 -7.74 12.23 4.05
C LYS A 231 -7.82 11.14 2.99
N GLY A 232 -6.69 10.51 2.66
CA GLY A 232 -6.63 9.43 1.67
C GLY A 232 -7.34 8.15 2.13
N ILE A 233 -7.47 7.21 1.22
CA ILE A 233 -8.12 5.92 1.50
C ILE A 233 -7.26 5.11 2.47
N ILE A 234 -7.91 4.48 3.46
CA ILE A 234 -7.30 3.49 4.34
C ILE A 234 -7.86 2.10 3.98
N TRP A 235 -6.96 1.15 3.74
CA TRP A 235 -7.28 -0.25 3.49
C TRP A 235 -7.05 -1.04 4.76
N VAL A 236 -8.13 -1.59 5.29
CA VAL A 236 -8.15 -2.33 6.57
C VAL A 236 -7.98 -3.81 6.29
N PRO A 237 -7.02 -4.51 6.93
CA PRO A 237 -6.84 -5.94 6.76
C PRO A 237 -7.79 -6.76 7.62
N GLY A 238 -8.07 -8.00 7.20
CA GLY A 238 -8.72 -9.02 8.02
C GLY A 238 -7.73 -9.98 8.67
N ALA A 239 -8.21 -10.93 9.46
CA ALA A 239 -7.41 -12.03 9.99
C ALA A 239 -7.17 -13.13 8.92
N GLY A 240 -6.48 -14.21 9.31
CA GLY A 240 -6.26 -15.38 8.47
C GLY A 240 -5.58 -15.05 7.15
N TYR A 241 -4.44 -14.35 7.20
CA TYR A 241 -3.69 -13.85 6.02
C TYR A 241 -4.51 -12.89 5.14
N GLN A 242 -5.29 -11.99 5.76
CA GLN A 242 -6.20 -11.07 5.07
C GLN A 242 -7.30 -11.77 4.25
N SER A 243 -7.87 -12.86 4.77
CA SER A 243 -8.93 -13.60 4.12
C SER A 243 -10.25 -13.63 4.91
N GLN A 244 -10.27 -13.21 6.19
CA GLN A 244 -11.40 -13.34 7.11
C GLN A 244 -11.81 -11.98 7.68
N TYR A 245 -13.06 -11.58 7.43
CA TYR A 245 -13.57 -10.23 7.74
C TYR A 245 -14.91 -10.25 8.49
N GLN A 246 -15.45 -11.43 8.86
CA GLN A 246 -16.78 -11.54 9.45
C GLN A 246 -16.93 -10.74 10.74
N ASP A 247 -15.85 -10.60 11.51
CA ASP A 247 -15.85 -9.90 12.80
C ASP A 247 -16.17 -8.41 12.65
N TYR A 248 -15.81 -7.80 11.51
CA TYR A 248 -16.18 -6.40 11.23
C TYR A 248 -17.67 -6.18 10.94
N VAL A 249 -18.46 -7.23 10.74
CA VAL A 249 -19.92 -7.09 10.65
C VAL A 249 -20.51 -6.68 11.99
N LYS A 250 -19.99 -7.26 13.08
CA LYS A 250 -20.44 -6.97 14.45
C LYS A 250 -19.74 -5.74 15.05
N HIS A 251 -18.48 -5.58 14.74
CA HIS A 251 -17.62 -4.54 15.28
C HIS A 251 -16.95 -3.77 14.12
N PRO A 252 -17.72 -2.93 13.40
CA PRO A 252 -17.22 -2.24 12.20
C PRO A 252 -16.17 -1.17 12.57
N ILE A 253 -15.21 -0.98 11.67
CA ILE A 253 -14.32 0.18 11.72
C ILE A 253 -15.14 1.45 11.47
N THR A 254 -14.83 2.49 12.23
CA THR A 254 -15.33 3.85 12.02
C THR A 254 -14.21 4.73 11.50
N ASP A 255 -14.54 5.70 10.67
CA ASP A 255 -13.58 6.61 10.07
C ASP A 255 -14.18 8.01 9.90
N SER A 256 -13.53 9.01 10.48
CA SER A 256 -14.00 10.40 10.46
C SER A 256 -14.14 10.99 9.05
N GLU A 257 -13.35 10.52 8.09
CA GLU A 257 -13.42 10.94 6.68
C GLU A 257 -14.37 10.04 5.85
N ASN A 258 -14.89 8.95 6.44
CA ASN A 258 -15.67 7.92 5.75
C ASN A 258 -14.98 7.44 4.44
N ASN A 259 -13.66 7.37 4.46
CA ASN A 259 -12.82 7.07 3.30
C ASN A 259 -11.90 5.87 3.56
N PHE A 260 -12.51 4.73 3.91
CA PHE A 260 -11.80 3.48 4.14
C PHE A 260 -12.50 2.31 3.45
N SER A 261 -11.75 1.25 3.21
CA SER A 261 -12.28 -0.03 2.74
C SER A 261 -11.34 -1.17 3.16
N TYR A 262 -11.42 -2.33 2.52
CA TYR A 262 -10.76 -3.53 2.97
C TYR A 262 -9.79 -4.05 1.92
N ALA A 263 -8.60 -4.49 2.39
CA ALA A 263 -7.60 -5.16 1.58
C ALA A 263 -7.70 -6.67 1.80
N VAL A 264 -8.00 -7.41 0.77
CA VAL A 264 -8.20 -8.86 0.81
C VAL A 264 -7.11 -9.54 0.01
N HIS A 265 -6.46 -10.54 0.59
CA HIS A 265 -5.53 -11.39 -0.16
C HIS A 265 -6.24 -12.65 -0.64
N VAL A 266 -6.06 -12.96 -1.91
CA VAL A 266 -6.65 -14.14 -2.56
C VAL A 266 -5.56 -14.91 -3.28
N TYR A 267 -5.38 -16.15 -2.90
CA TYR A 267 -4.49 -17.06 -3.60
C TYR A 267 -5.30 -18.20 -4.21
N SER A 268 -4.74 -18.85 -5.22
CA SER A 268 -5.35 -20.03 -5.84
C SER A 268 -5.68 -21.08 -4.78
N GLY A 269 -6.93 -21.52 -4.74
CA GLY A 269 -7.45 -22.47 -3.73
C GLY A 269 -8.03 -21.85 -2.47
N TRP A 270 -7.82 -20.56 -2.20
CA TRP A 270 -8.51 -19.87 -1.13
C TRP A 270 -9.99 -19.69 -1.49
N TYR A 271 -10.86 -19.69 -0.48
CA TYR A 271 -12.32 -19.67 -0.66
C TYR A 271 -12.89 -20.90 -1.41
N GLY A 272 -12.09 -21.94 -1.57
CA GLY A 272 -12.48 -23.22 -2.11
C GLY A 272 -11.45 -24.29 -1.77
N ASN A 273 -11.74 -25.54 -2.09
CA ASN A 273 -10.81 -26.64 -1.92
C ASN A 273 -10.11 -26.93 -3.25
N MET A 274 -8.81 -26.71 -3.36
CA MET A 274 -8.03 -26.99 -4.57
C MET A 274 -8.09 -28.47 -5.01
N THR A 275 -8.39 -29.36 -4.08
CA THR A 275 -8.57 -30.79 -4.35
C THR A 275 -10.01 -31.15 -4.69
N ASP A 276 -10.95 -30.22 -4.52
CA ASP A 276 -12.34 -30.43 -4.85
C ASP A 276 -12.54 -30.34 -6.38
N LYS A 277 -12.96 -31.45 -6.98
CA LYS A 277 -13.28 -31.50 -8.41
C LYS A 277 -14.47 -30.61 -8.77
N ASN A 278 -15.24 -30.16 -7.80
CA ASN A 278 -16.39 -29.26 -7.93
C ASN A 278 -16.04 -27.80 -7.58
N TYR A 279 -14.75 -27.44 -7.54
CA TYR A 279 -14.34 -26.04 -7.35
C TYR A 279 -14.73 -25.25 -8.59
N ASP A 280 -15.80 -24.51 -8.47
CA ASP A 280 -16.38 -23.70 -9.53
C ASP A 280 -16.51 -22.24 -9.09
N HIS A 281 -16.87 -21.39 -10.05
CA HIS A 281 -17.12 -19.96 -9.84
C HIS A 281 -18.14 -19.69 -8.71
N ASP A 282 -19.24 -20.43 -8.68
CA ASP A 282 -20.31 -20.19 -7.72
C ASP A 282 -19.88 -20.56 -6.29
N THR A 283 -19.11 -21.63 -6.14
CA THR A 283 -18.49 -22.01 -4.87
C THR A 283 -17.51 -20.95 -4.39
N PHE A 284 -16.66 -20.43 -5.28
CA PHE A 284 -15.76 -19.32 -4.95
C PHE A 284 -16.54 -18.08 -4.49
N ILE A 285 -17.50 -17.62 -5.27
CA ILE A 285 -18.29 -16.42 -4.95
C ILE A 285 -19.02 -16.57 -3.64
N ARG A 286 -19.65 -17.70 -3.38
CA ARG A 286 -20.36 -17.98 -2.13
C ARG A 286 -19.41 -17.92 -0.93
N ASN A 287 -18.26 -18.58 -1.01
CA ASN A 287 -17.30 -18.63 0.07
C ASN A 287 -16.60 -17.28 0.28
N PHE A 288 -16.26 -16.60 -0.80
CA PHE A 288 -15.69 -15.24 -0.75
C PHE A 288 -16.66 -14.28 -0.04
N LYS A 289 -17.91 -14.21 -0.43
CA LYS A 289 -18.95 -13.37 0.21
C LYS A 289 -19.17 -13.74 1.68
N SER A 290 -19.08 -15.01 2.02
CA SER A 290 -19.18 -15.47 3.41
C SER A 290 -18.00 -14.99 4.27
N GLN A 291 -16.80 -15.01 3.75
CA GLN A 291 -15.58 -14.59 4.46
C GLN A 291 -15.35 -13.06 4.40
N VAL A 292 -15.84 -12.41 3.36
CA VAL A 292 -15.66 -10.98 3.08
C VAL A 292 -17.04 -10.33 2.83
N PRO A 293 -17.94 -10.32 3.82
CA PRO A 293 -19.32 -9.85 3.63
C PRO A 293 -19.41 -8.38 3.20
N MET A 294 -18.39 -7.56 3.49
CA MET A 294 -18.37 -6.16 3.09
C MET A 294 -18.21 -5.93 1.58
N VAL A 295 -17.94 -6.95 0.78
CA VAL A 295 -17.90 -6.84 -0.70
C VAL A 295 -19.23 -6.33 -1.29
N GLU A 296 -20.35 -6.53 -0.57
CA GLU A 296 -21.65 -6.03 -0.98
C GLU A 296 -21.84 -4.51 -0.74
N THR A 297 -21.01 -3.89 0.09
CA THR A 297 -21.19 -2.50 0.53
C THR A 297 -19.96 -1.61 0.37
N LYS A 298 -18.77 -2.18 0.19
CA LYS A 298 -17.49 -1.48 0.10
C LYS A 298 -16.69 -1.96 -1.11
N PRO A 299 -15.85 -1.13 -1.72
CA PRO A 299 -14.89 -1.61 -2.72
C PRO A 299 -13.86 -2.49 -2.02
N ILE A 300 -13.39 -3.52 -2.71
CA ILE A 300 -12.37 -4.43 -2.17
C ILE A 300 -11.10 -4.28 -3.02
N MET A 301 -9.97 -4.11 -2.34
CA MET A 301 -8.65 -4.30 -2.94
C MET A 301 -8.29 -5.79 -2.84
N VAL A 302 -7.89 -6.41 -3.94
CA VAL A 302 -7.44 -7.80 -4.02
C VAL A 302 -6.01 -7.82 -4.51
#